data_068af493cc66488df677a6eac3741af7
#
_entry.id   068af493cc66488df677a6eac3741af7
#
_cell.length_a   1.000
_cell.length_b   1.000
_cell.length_c   1.000
_cell.angle_alpha   90.00
_cell.angle_beta   90.00
_cell.angle_gamma   90.00
#
_symmetry.space_group_name_H-M   'P 1'
#
loop_
_entity.id
_entity.type
_entity.pdbx_description
1 polymer ?
#
loop_
_entity_poly.entity_id
_entity_poly.type
_entity_poly.pdbx_seq_one_letter_code
_entity_poly.pdbx_strand_id
1 'polypeptide(L)'
;MIKFGRFPDRTVPNLGAEAALLALDDAGLNVGNMEAFYCGNLGQANAMVGQRILQEIGQTGIPVVNCANACATGATAFREAWTSIKAGLYDVVLAVGVEQMGAGLLGGAGGGVGIPKEGLLGSGTMPAVFAEAGMEHARNYGTTFEQFAKISVKNHHHSTMNPKARYQIETPLDEVMNAEMISYPNTKLMCSVNVDGAAAAVLVSEKKAKELGMQRAVRIKASVMTSDPFQERDLVMPDVNSCTRKAAAEAYDCLLYT
;
A
#
# COMPACT_ATOMS: atom_id res chain seq x y z
N MET A 1 -6.12 6.71 9.52
CA MET A 1 -4.65 6.71 9.26
C MET A 1 -3.97 7.79 10.09
N ILE A 2 -2.73 7.57 10.53
CA ILE A 2 -1.88 8.60 11.15
C ILE A 2 -1.26 9.51 10.08
N LYS A 3 -0.66 10.64 10.47
CA LYS A 3 0.17 11.44 9.57
C LYS A 3 1.45 10.67 9.24
N PHE A 4 1.82 10.55 7.98
CA PHE A 4 3.06 9.91 7.57
C PHE A 4 4.27 10.79 7.83
N GLY A 5 5.34 10.20 8.36
CA GLY A 5 6.53 10.95 8.80
C GLY A 5 7.73 10.10 9.10
N ARG A 6 8.50 10.52 10.09
CA ARG A 6 9.61 9.81 10.70
C ARG A 6 9.40 9.78 12.20
N PHE A 7 9.38 8.59 12.78
CA PHE A 7 9.06 8.36 14.19
C PHE A 7 10.09 7.44 14.86
N PRO A 8 11.35 7.86 14.97
CA PRO A 8 12.43 7.01 15.49
C PRO A 8 12.19 6.57 16.95
N ASP A 9 11.45 7.36 17.72
CA ASP A 9 11.17 7.12 19.14
C ASP A 9 9.88 6.30 19.39
N ARG A 10 9.21 5.86 18.30
CA ARG A 10 7.99 5.05 18.37
C ARG A 10 8.25 3.64 17.88
N THR A 11 7.45 2.69 18.34
CA THR A 11 7.48 1.30 17.86
C THR A 11 6.44 1.08 16.74
N VAL A 12 6.66 0.06 15.92
CA VAL A 12 5.67 -0.35 14.90
C VAL A 12 4.29 -0.65 15.51
N PRO A 13 4.17 -1.44 16.61
CA PRO A 13 2.89 -1.62 17.27
C PRO A 13 2.23 -0.32 17.71
N ASN A 14 2.98 0.61 18.26
CA ASN A 14 2.47 1.89 18.73
C ASN A 14 1.89 2.75 17.59
N LEU A 15 2.53 2.76 16.40
CA LEU A 15 2.00 3.43 15.21
C LEU A 15 0.71 2.75 14.71
N GLY A 16 0.70 1.41 14.71
CA GLY A 16 -0.46 0.62 14.30
C GLY A 16 -1.65 0.78 15.25
N ALA A 17 -1.38 0.83 16.57
CA ALA A 17 -2.40 1.04 17.59
C ALA A 17 -3.09 2.40 17.44
N GLU A 18 -2.35 3.48 17.20
CA GLU A 18 -2.94 4.80 16.94
C GLU A 18 -3.84 4.77 15.70
N ALA A 19 -3.40 4.16 14.60
CA ALA A 19 -4.22 4.05 13.39
C ALA A 19 -5.48 3.21 13.62
N ALA A 20 -5.37 2.12 14.39
CA ALA A 20 -6.48 1.26 14.75
C ALA A 20 -7.54 2.01 15.58
N LEU A 21 -7.11 2.70 16.62
CA LEU A 21 -8.00 3.50 17.48
C LEU A 21 -8.71 4.61 16.68
N LEU A 22 -8.02 5.29 15.78
CA LEU A 22 -8.63 6.30 14.90
C LEU A 22 -9.68 5.68 13.95
N ALA A 23 -9.48 4.46 13.48
CA ALA A 23 -10.45 3.79 12.62
C ALA A 23 -11.67 3.28 13.41
N LEU A 24 -11.46 2.81 14.63
CA LEU A 24 -12.53 2.40 15.55
C LEU A 24 -13.40 3.61 15.93
N ASP A 25 -12.77 4.74 16.25
CA ASP A 25 -13.47 6.00 16.58
C ASP A 25 -14.30 6.50 15.38
N ASP A 26 -13.75 6.53 14.17
CA ASP A 26 -14.48 6.90 12.94
C ASP A 26 -15.67 5.98 12.64
N ALA A 27 -15.56 4.71 13.00
CA ALA A 27 -16.63 3.72 12.87
C ALA A 27 -17.68 3.79 14.01
N GLY A 28 -17.42 4.52 15.09
CA GLY A 28 -18.24 4.52 16.30
C GLY A 28 -18.24 3.18 17.04
N LEU A 29 -17.14 2.42 16.93
CA LEU A 29 -16.96 1.10 17.51
C LEU A 29 -15.75 1.07 18.45
N ASN A 30 -15.63 0.00 19.20
CA ASN A 30 -14.46 -0.29 20.03
C ASN A 30 -13.87 -1.66 19.70
N VAL A 31 -12.72 -1.97 20.25
CA VAL A 31 -12.02 -3.23 19.98
C VAL A 31 -12.84 -4.46 20.38
N GLY A 32 -13.69 -4.36 21.40
CA GLY A 32 -14.60 -5.44 21.83
C GLY A 32 -15.69 -5.79 20.81
N ASN A 33 -15.94 -4.93 19.82
CA ASN A 33 -16.85 -5.23 18.72
C ASN A 33 -16.19 -6.00 17.58
N MET A 34 -14.85 -6.10 17.56
CA MET A 34 -14.12 -6.80 16.52
C MET A 34 -14.13 -8.31 16.74
N GLU A 35 -14.35 -9.05 15.65
CA GLU A 35 -14.36 -10.52 15.66
C GLU A 35 -13.06 -11.12 15.14
N ALA A 36 -12.30 -10.36 14.34
CA ALA A 36 -10.97 -10.74 13.88
C ALA A 36 -10.12 -9.50 13.55
N PHE A 37 -8.82 -9.69 13.51
CA PHE A 37 -7.85 -8.63 13.20
C PHE A 37 -6.83 -9.10 12.14
N TYR A 38 -6.68 -8.32 11.09
CA TYR A 38 -5.74 -8.55 9.98
C TYR A 38 -4.69 -7.45 9.98
N CYS A 39 -3.42 -7.84 10.19
CA CYS A 39 -2.30 -6.92 10.31
C CYS A 39 -1.28 -7.14 9.19
N GLY A 40 -0.98 -6.09 8.44
CA GLY A 40 0.07 -6.08 7.43
C GLY A 40 1.31 -5.34 7.93
N ASN A 41 2.44 -6.03 7.98
CA ASN A 41 3.76 -5.46 8.25
C ASN A 41 4.83 -6.31 7.54
N LEU A 42 5.79 -5.67 6.89
CA LEU A 42 6.88 -6.35 6.19
C LEU A 42 8.16 -6.38 7.03
N GLY A 43 8.57 -5.25 7.57
CA GLY A 43 9.88 -5.11 8.23
C GLY A 43 10.04 -5.94 9.51
N GLN A 44 8.94 -6.24 10.18
CA GLN A 44 8.88 -7.05 11.40
C GLN A 44 7.90 -8.23 11.25
N ALA A 45 7.82 -8.84 10.06
CA ALA A 45 6.85 -9.89 9.74
C ALA A 45 6.87 -11.07 10.75
N ASN A 46 8.04 -11.40 11.31
CA ASN A 46 8.22 -12.48 12.28
C ASN A 46 7.95 -12.07 13.75
N ALA A 47 7.58 -10.81 14.01
CA ALA A 47 7.47 -10.27 15.36
C ALA A 47 6.03 -10.19 15.89
N MET A 48 5.08 -10.88 15.26
CA MET A 48 3.67 -10.90 15.68
C MET A 48 3.10 -9.48 15.89
N VAL A 49 3.30 -8.60 14.93
CA VAL A 49 2.96 -7.17 15.06
C VAL A 49 1.49 -6.97 15.39
N GLY A 50 0.59 -7.74 14.77
CA GLY A 50 -0.85 -7.67 15.03
C GLY A 50 -1.21 -7.97 16.49
N GLN A 51 -0.64 -9.02 17.08
CA GLN A 51 -0.85 -9.35 18.49
C GLN A 51 -0.33 -8.25 19.42
N ARG A 52 0.81 -7.64 19.08
CA ARG A 52 1.38 -6.53 19.84
C ARG A 52 0.54 -5.26 19.72
N ILE A 53 -0.06 -4.99 18.55
CA ILE A 53 -1.04 -3.91 18.39
C ILE A 53 -2.28 -4.20 19.26
N LEU A 54 -2.81 -5.42 19.20
CA LEU A 54 -3.97 -5.81 19.98
C LEU A 54 -3.71 -5.68 21.49
N GLN A 55 -2.48 -5.94 21.93
CA GLN A 55 -2.06 -5.73 23.31
C GLN A 55 -2.16 -4.26 23.76
N GLU A 56 -1.89 -3.33 22.85
CA GLU A 56 -1.95 -1.89 23.14
C GLU A 56 -3.40 -1.34 23.10
N ILE A 57 -4.28 -1.89 22.25
CA ILE A 57 -5.65 -1.38 22.10
C ILE A 57 -6.70 -2.17 22.89
N GLY A 58 -6.34 -3.35 23.40
CA GLY A 58 -7.20 -4.22 24.22
C GLY A 58 -7.10 -5.68 23.80
N GLN A 59 -6.69 -6.54 24.73
CA GLN A 59 -6.53 -7.99 24.52
C GLN A 59 -7.88 -8.73 24.60
N THR A 60 -8.66 -8.69 23.53
CA THR A 60 -10.00 -9.29 23.48
C THR A 60 -10.01 -10.79 23.18
N GLY A 61 -8.85 -11.37 22.81
CA GLY A 61 -8.74 -12.80 22.47
C GLY A 61 -9.21 -13.15 21.05
N ILE A 62 -9.49 -12.17 20.20
CA ILE A 62 -9.89 -12.39 18.80
C ILE A 62 -8.73 -12.97 17.98
N PRO A 63 -9.02 -13.74 16.92
CA PRO A 63 -8.00 -14.22 16.02
C PRO A 63 -7.26 -13.06 15.32
N VAL A 64 -5.93 -13.21 15.22
CA VAL A 64 -5.06 -12.24 14.54
C VAL A 64 -4.31 -12.94 13.41
N VAL A 65 -4.40 -12.37 12.21
CA VAL A 65 -3.67 -12.82 11.04
C VAL A 65 -2.63 -11.76 10.68
N ASN A 66 -1.35 -12.13 10.65
CA ASN A 66 -0.28 -11.25 10.18
C ASN A 66 0.04 -11.58 8.72
N CYS A 67 0.11 -10.55 7.88
CA CYS A 67 0.37 -10.65 6.45
C CYS A 67 1.69 -9.96 6.10
N ALA A 68 2.41 -10.53 5.14
CA ALA A 68 3.58 -9.90 4.51
C ALA A 68 3.54 -10.17 3.00
N ASN A 69 3.55 -9.12 2.19
CA ASN A 69 3.49 -9.19 0.73
C ASN A 69 4.18 -7.96 0.11
N ALA A 70 5.45 -7.76 0.44
CA ALA A 70 6.24 -6.61 0.00
C ALA A 70 5.45 -5.29 0.10
N CYS A 71 5.46 -4.47 -0.96
CA CYS A 71 4.75 -3.19 -1.00
C CYS A 71 3.22 -3.32 -0.94
N ALA A 72 2.67 -4.50 -1.25
CA ALA A 72 1.24 -4.79 -1.19
C ALA A 72 0.75 -5.28 0.19
N THR A 73 1.61 -5.32 1.19
CA THR A 73 1.33 -5.91 2.51
C THR A 73 0.06 -5.37 3.16
N GLY A 74 -0.11 -4.05 3.22
CA GLY A 74 -1.31 -3.44 3.83
C GLY A 74 -2.58 -3.72 3.02
N ALA A 75 -2.49 -3.68 1.68
CA ALA A 75 -3.60 -4.02 0.79
C ALA A 75 -3.99 -5.50 0.91
N THR A 76 -3.00 -6.39 1.13
CA THR A 76 -3.25 -7.82 1.38
C THR A 76 -4.02 -8.02 2.68
N ALA A 77 -3.61 -7.39 3.79
CA ALA A 77 -4.34 -7.47 5.05
C ALA A 77 -5.80 -6.99 4.91
N PHE A 78 -6.01 -5.87 4.20
CA PHE A 78 -7.34 -5.36 3.90
C PHE A 78 -8.18 -6.34 3.06
N ARG A 79 -7.58 -6.94 2.02
CA ARG A 79 -8.25 -7.92 1.17
C ARG A 79 -8.63 -9.19 1.95
N GLU A 80 -7.74 -9.72 2.79
CA GLU A 80 -8.04 -10.88 3.62
C GLU A 80 -9.17 -10.60 4.62
N ALA A 81 -9.20 -9.42 5.23
CA ALA A 81 -10.30 -8.94 6.04
C ALA A 81 -11.63 -8.92 5.25
N TRP A 82 -11.61 -8.34 4.04
CA TRP A 82 -12.79 -8.33 3.16
C TRP A 82 -13.22 -9.73 2.75
N THR A 83 -12.28 -10.60 2.42
CA THR A 83 -12.55 -12.00 2.03
C THR A 83 -13.22 -12.77 3.18
N SER A 84 -12.78 -12.58 4.42
CA SER A 84 -13.37 -13.24 5.58
C SER A 84 -14.83 -12.84 5.81
N ILE A 85 -15.16 -11.55 5.59
CA ILE A 85 -16.55 -11.07 5.62
C ILE A 85 -17.36 -11.65 4.46
N LYS A 86 -16.82 -11.65 3.25
CA LYS A 86 -17.48 -12.23 2.06
C LYS A 86 -17.75 -13.73 2.21
N ALA A 87 -16.86 -14.43 2.89
CA ALA A 87 -17.02 -15.85 3.22
C ALA A 87 -18.01 -16.12 4.36
N GLY A 88 -18.51 -15.07 5.03
CA GLY A 88 -19.43 -15.19 6.17
C GLY A 88 -18.76 -15.69 7.45
N LEU A 89 -17.44 -15.60 7.57
CA LEU A 89 -16.73 -16.02 8.78
C LEU A 89 -16.91 -15.01 9.93
N TYR A 90 -16.97 -13.72 9.59
CA TYR A 90 -17.10 -12.61 10.54
C TYR A 90 -18.02 -11.53 9.98
N ASP A 91 -18.62 -10.76 10.89
CA ASP A 91 -19.45 -9.61 10.55
C ASP A 91 -18.71 -8.27 10.76
N VAL A 92 -17.71 -8.22 11.67
CA VAL A 92 -16.95 -7.00 11.99
C VAL A 92 -15.49 -7.33 12.18
N VAL A 93 -14.63 -6.77 11.34
CA VAL A 93 -13.20 -7.04 11.40
C VAL A 93 -12.36 -5.75 11.29
N LEU A 94 -11.19 -5.77 11.88
CA LEU A 94 -10.19 -4.70 11.80
C LEU A 94 -9.07 -5.09 10.83
N ALA A 95 -8.70 -4.18 9.92
CA ALA A 95 -7.52 -4.30 9.08
C ALA A 95 -6.56 -3.15 9.38
N VAL A 96 -5.27 -3.44 9.56
CA VAL A 96 -4.21 -2.45 9.80
C VAL A 96 -3.03 -2.75 8.87
N GLY A 97 -2.52 -1.73 8.21
CA GLY A 97 -1.21 -1.74 7.57
C GLY A 97 -0.29 -0.76 8.29
N VAL A 98 0.87 -1.20 8.73
CA VAL A 98 1.83 -0.38 9.47
C VAL A 98 3.25 -0.69 9.03
N GLU A 99 4.07 0.36 8.87
CA GLU A 99 5.49 0.18 8.58
C GLU A 99 6.33 1.29 9.20
N GLN A 100 7.54 0.93 9.59
CA GLN A 100 8.59 1.85 10.00
C GLN A 100 9.82 1.58 9.15
N MET A 101 9.96 2.36 8.08
CA MET A 101 10.92 2.07 7.04
C MET A 101 12.37 2.42 7.41
N GLY A 102 12.58 3.25 8.41
CA GLY A 102 13.93 3.66 8.81
C GLY A 102 14.74 4.23 7.65
N ALA A 103 16.04 3.94 7.64
CA ALA A 103 16.96 4.39 6.59
C ALA A 103 17.11 3.37 5.43
N GLY A 104 16.48 2.18 5.49
CA GLY A 104 16.96 1.08 4.68
C GLY A 104 15.97 0.14 4.01
N LEU A 105 14.67 0.25 4.23
CA LEU A 105 13.76 -0.76 3.66
C LEU A 105 13.65 -0.70 2.13
N LEU A 106 13.77 0.48 1.52
CA LEU A 106 13.84 0.66 0.07
C LEU A 106 15.29 0.75 -0.46
N GLY A 107 16.25 0.87 0.43
CA GLY A 107 17.69 1.07 0.16
C GLY A 107 18.48 -0.23 0.01
N GLY A 108 17.87 -1.31 -0.29
CA GLY A 108 18.53 -2.49 -0.75
C GLY A 108 19.05 -3.46 0.30
N ALA A 109 19.71 -4.38 0.01
CA ALA A 109 20.62 -5.32 0.67
C ALA A 109 20.06 -6.06 1.92
N GLY A 110 18.78 -6.32 1.97
CA GLY A 110 18.21 -7.18 3.01
C GLY A 110 17.35 -8.26 2.40
N GLY A 111 17.89 -9.44 2.17
CA GLY A 111 17.13 -10.64 1.80
C GLY A 111 16.43 -10.47 0.44
N GLY A 112 17.23 -10.44 -0.61
CA GLY A 112 16.70 -10.31 -1.95
C GLY A 112 15.70 -11.41 -2.27
N VAL A 113 14.49 -11.03 -2.57
CA VAL A 113 13.78 -11.72 -3.62
C VAL A 113 14.70 -11.56 -4.82
N GLY A 114 15.42 -12.62 -5.16
CA GLY A 114 16.33 -12.59 -6.31
C GLY A 114 15.52 -12.29 -7.55
N ILE A 115 15.50 -11.02 -7.93
CA ILE A 115 15.02 -10.67 -9.27
C ILE A 115 15.99 -11.39 -10.20
N PRO A 116 15.46 -12.28 -11.09
CA PRO A 116 16.34 -12.98 -12.01
C PRO A 116 17.25 -11.98 -12.70
N LYS A 117 18.54 -12.23 -12.68
CA LYS A 117 19.55 -11.34 -13.32
C LYS A 117 19.34 -11.25 -14.84
N GLU A 118 18.53 -12.12 -15.38
CA GLU A 118 18.11 -12.18 -16.76
C GLU A 118 17.05 -11.13 -17.01
N GLY A 119 17.40 -10.01 -17.57
CA GLY A 119 16.49 -8.92 -17.95
C GLY A 119 16.58 -7.65 -17.12
N LEU A 120 17.43 -7.60 -16.09
CA LEU A 120 17.80 -6.38 -15.40
C LEU A 120 19.27 -6.06 -15.67
N LEU A 121 19.50 -5.30 -16.68
CA LEU A 121 20.83 -4.73 -16.93
C LEU A 121 21.14 -3.70 -15.83
N GLY A 122 21.57 -4.19 -14.70
CA GLY A 122 22.47 -3.44 -13.84
C GLY A 122 21.92 -2.79 -12.57
N SER A 123 20.65 -2.82 -12.18
CA SER A 123 20.28 -2.20 -10.93
C SER A 123 19.15 -2.93 -10.19
N GLY A 124 19.46 -3.45 -9.00
CA GLY A 124 18.46 -4.02 -8.08
C GLY A 124 17.73 -2.96 -7.25
N THR A 125 17.83 -1.67 -7.57
CA THR A 125 17.14 -0.61 -6.84
C THR A 125 15.80 -0.27 -7.50
N MET A 126 14.76 -0.09 -6.70
CA MET A 126 13.41 0.19 -7.21
C MET A 126 13.32 1.41 -8.14
N PRO A 127 14.00 2.55 -7.88
CA PRO A 127 13.98 3.67 -8.80
C PRO A 127 14.47 3.32 -10.22
N ALA A 128 15.49 2.46 -10.34
CA ALA A 128 16.00 2.03 -11.64
C ALA A 128 15.03 1.06 -12.33
N VAL A 129 14.47 0.09 -11.62
CA VAL A 129 13.45 -0.82 -12.17
C VAL A 129 12.28 -0.05 -12.78
N PHE A 130 11.74 0.93 -12.05
CA PHE A 130 10.65 1.76 -12.57
C PHE A 130 11.08 2.75 -13.64
N ALA A 131 12.34 3.19 -13.64
CA ALA A 131 12.91 3.99 -14.73
C ALA A 131 12.97 3.21 -16.03
N GLU A 132 13.48 1.98 -15.99
CA GLU A 132 13.52 1.06 -17.13
C GLU A 132 12.12 0.77 -17.68
N ALA A 133 11.15 0.50 -16.79
CA ALA A 133 9.75 0.36 -17.17
C ALA A 133 9.18 1.62 -17.84
N GLY A 134 9.53 2.80 -17.34
CA GLY A 134 9.16 4.08 -17.94
C GLY A 134 9.77 4.28 -19.31
N MET A 135 11.03 3.92 -19.49
CA MET A 135 11.72 3.98 -20.79
C MET A 135 11.09 3.04 -21.82
N GLU A 136 10.73 1.83 -21.41
CA GLU A 136 10.04 0.88 -22.28
C GLU A 136 8.63 1.39 -22.67
N HIS A 137 7.91 1.98 -21.71
CA HIS A 137 6.64 2.63 -21.98
C HIS A 137 6.81 3.80 -22.97
N ALA A 138 7.85 4.62 -22.79
CA ALA A 138 8.16 5.72 -23.70
C ALA A 138 8.48 5.21 -25.12
N ARG A 139 9.22 4.12 -25.24
CA ARG A 139 9.54 3.47 -26.52
C ARG A 139 8.29 2.98 -27.23
N ASN A 140 7.36 2.38 -26.51
CA ASN A 140 6.16 1.76 -27.11
C ASN A 140 5.06 2.78 -27.44
N TYR A 141 4.95 3.86 -26.66
CA TYR A 141 3.82 4.79 -26.71
C TYR A 141 4.19 6.24 -26.94
N GLY A 142 5.48 6.57 -27.08
CA GLY A 142 5.94 7.94 -27.29
C GLY A 142 5.79 8.84 -26.06
N THR A 143 5.64 8.28 -24.85
CA THR A 143 5.53 9.04 -23.62
C THR A 143 6.80 9.82 -23.32
N THR A 144 6.67 11.09 -23.00
CA THR A 144 7.81 11.98 -22.77
C THR A 144 8.16 12.08 -21.27
N PHE A 145 9.39 12.50 -21.00
CA PHE A 145 9.85 12.82 -19.64
C PHE A 145 8.93 13.84 -18.93
N GLU A 146 8.50 14.87 -19.66
CA GLU A 146 7.57 15.88 -19.14
C GLU A 146 6.22 15.27 -18.72
N GLN A 147 5.72 14.26 -19.44
CA GLN A 147 4.46 13.59 -19.05
C GLN A 147 4.60 12.81 -17.74
N PHE A 148 5.74 12.15 -17.51
CA PHE A 148 6.03 11.53 -16.21
C PHE A 148 6.13 12.58 -15.10
N ALA A 149 6.83 13.70 -15.37
CA ALA A 149 6.94 14.81 -14.41
C ALA A 149 5.59 15.41 -14.03
N LYS A 150 4.67 15.58 -14.98
CA LYS A 150 3.30 16.07 -14.73
C LYS A 150 2.51 15.19 -13.76
N ILE A 151 2.75 13.88 -13.74
CA ILE A 151 2.12 13.00 -12.74
C ILE A 151 2.62 13.35 -11.34
N SER A 152 3.93 13.58 -11.19
CA SER A 152 4.51 14.02 -9.92
C SER A 152 3.92 15.36 -9.47
N VAL A 153 3.88 16.36 -10.36
CA VAL A 153 3.26 17.67 -10.08
C VAL A 153 1.84 17.51 -9.56
N LYS A 154 1.00 16.73 -10.26
CA LYS A 154 -0.37 16.44 -9.82
C LYS A 154 -0.42 15.81 -8.43
N ASN A 155 0.45 14.83 -8.15
CA ASN A 155 0.46 14.14 -6.87
C ASN A 155 0.93 15.07 -5.73
N HIS A 156 1.92 15.92 -5.98
CA HIS A 156 2.35 16.93 -5.02
C HIS A 156 1.25 17.97 -4.75
N HIS A 157 0.55 18.43 -5.79
CA HIS A 157 -0.62 19.30 -5.62
C HIS A 157 -1.69 18.64 -4.74
N HIS A 158 -2.09 17.41 -5.02
CA HIS A 158 -3.07 16.69 -4.21
C HIS A 158 -2.59 16.45 -2.77
N SER A 159 -1.30 16.32 -2.55
CA SER A 159 -0.75 16.14 -1.20
C SER A 159 -0.91 17.39 -0.32
N THR A 160 -0.96 18.58 -0.90
CA THR A 160 -1.22 19.83 -0.14
C THR A 160 -2.62 19.85 0.49
N MET A 161 -3.58 19.14 -0.13
CA MET A 161 -4.95 19.02 0.35
C MET A 161 -5.13 17.92 1.40
N ASN A 162 -4.12 17.07 1.63
CA ASN A 162 -4.18 15.99 2.61
C ASN A 162 -3.30 16.30 3.83
N PRO A 163 -3.87 16.68 5.00
CA PRO A 163 -3.09 17.00 6.19
C PRO A 163 -2.27 15.83 6.74
N LYS A 164 -2.55 14.61 6.29
CA LYS A 164 -1.84 13.38 6.68
C LYS A 164 -0.73 12.97 5.69
N ALA A 165 -0.58 13.69 4.57
CA ALA A 165 0.51 13.45 3.63
C ALA A 165 1.86 13.87 4.22
N ARG A 166 2.94 13.19 3.79
CA ARG A 166 4.31 13.51 4.21
C ARG A 166 4.75 14.88 3.73
N TYR A 167 4.52 15.18 2.46
CA TYR A 167 4.81 16.47 1.86
C TYR A 167 3.51 17.21 1.58
N GLN A 168 3.50 18.53 1.87
CA GLN A 168 2.35 19.41 1.70
C GLN A 168 2.82 20.71 1.03
N ILE A 169 3.59 20.55 -0.04
CA ILE A 169 4.24 21.66 -0.75
C ILE A 169 3.92 21.51 -2.24
N GLU A 170 3.47 22.59 -2.86
CA GLU A 170 3.35 22.66 -4.30
C GLU A 170 4.73 22.51 -4.93
N THR A 171 4.79 21.75 -5.99
CA THR A 171 6.05 21.46 -6.67
C THR A 171 5.82 21.68 -8.17
N PRO A 172 6.26 22.80 -8.74
CA PRO A 172 6.05 23.12 -10.13
C PRO A 172 6.84 22.21 -11.08
N LEU A 173 6.42 22.14 -12.33
CA LEU A 173 6.94 21.22 -13.32
C LEU A 173 8.45 21.36 -13.56
N ASP A 174 8.92 22.60 -13.64
CA ASP A 174 10.34 22.90 -13.83
C ASP A 174 11.19 22.45 -12.64
N GLU A 175 10.69 22.55 -11.42
CA GLU A 175 11.36 22.02 -10.22
C GLU A 175 11.45 20.49 -10.27
N VAL A 176 10.38 19.81 -10.66
CA VAL A 176 10.38 18.35 -10.81
C VAL A 176 11.37 17.90 -11.87
N MET A 177 11.38 18.56 -13.04
CA MET A 177 12.23 18.18 -14.15
C MET A 177 13.72 18.47 -13.91
N ASN A 178 14.04 19.53 -13.16
CA ASN A 178 15.41 19.93 -12.83
C ASN A 178 15.93 19.38 -11.51
N ALA A 179 15.12 18.58 -10.79
CA ALA A 179 15.56 17.94 -9.56
C ALA A 179 16.69 16.91 -9.83
N GLU A 180 17.42 16.55 -8.78
CA GLU A 180 18.47 15.52 -8.84
C GLU A 180 17.98 14.27 -9.56
N MET A 181 18.70 13.87 -10.62
CA MET A 181 18.40 12.64 -11.37
C MET A 181 18.81 11.42 -10.56
N ILE A 182 17.84 10.55 -10.26
CA ILE A 182 18.10 9.29 -9.54
C ILE A 182 18.36 8.15 -10.54
N SER A 183 17.48 7.99 -11.52
CA SER A 183 17.64 7.05 -12.63
C SER A 183 16.71 7.49 -13.76
N TYR A 184 17.28 7.87 -14.90
CA TYR A 184 16.50 8.45 -16.01
C TYR A 184 15.32 7.55 -16.43
N PRO A 185 14.09 8.07 -16.57
CA PRO A 185 13.69 9.49 -16.47
C PRO A 185 13.29 9.98 -15.07
N ASN A 186 13.53 9.21 -14.03
CA ASN A 186 13.06 9.52 -12.67
C ASN A 186 14.00 10.46 -11.94
N THR A 187 13.54 11.67 -11.69
CA THR A 187 14.18 12.58 -10.73
C THR A 187 13.76 12.27 -9.30
N LYS A 188 14.47 12.83 -8.33
CA LYS A 188 14.19 12.67 -6.90
C LYS A 188 12.74 13.00 -6.51
N LEU A 189 12.17 14.02 -7.14
CA LEU A 189 10.79 14.45 -6.88
C LEU A 189 9.73 13.56 -7.55
N MET A 190 10.13 12.66 -8.44
CA MET A 190 9.26 11.62 -8.99
C MET A 190 9.31 10.32 -8.17
N CYS A 191 10.28 10.18 -7.27
CA CYS A 191 10.46 8.98 -6.47
C CYS A 191 9.65 9.04 -5.18
N SER A 192 9.12 7.88 -4.75
CA SER A 192 8.57 7.70 -3.41
C SER A 192 9.65 7.84 -2.35
N VAL A 193 9.24 8.23 -1.15
CA VAL A 193 10.15 8.42 -0.02
C VAL A 193 9.97 7.36 1.06
N ASN A 194 11.05 7.05 1.76
CA ASN A 194 10.99 6.22 2.96
C ASN A 194 10.29 6.99 4.08
N VAL A 195 9.16 6.49 4.53
CA VAL A 195 8.36 7.07 5.62
C VAL A 195 7.88 6.00 6.57
N ASP A 196 7.63 6.40 7.80
CA ASP A 196 6.95 5.60 8.79
C ASP A 196 5.47 5.99 8.77
N GLY A 197 4.60 5.02 8.97
CA GLY A 197 3.17 5.30 8.99
C GLY A 197 2.30 4.08 9.23
N ALA A 198 1.02 4.35 9.49
CA ALA A 198 0.01 3.33 9.64
C ALA A 198 -1.35 3.83 9.13
N ALA A 199 -2.10 2.91 8.58
CA ALA A 199 -3.49 3.11 8.22
C ALA A 199 -4.32 1.91 8.65
N ALA A 200 -5.56 2.15 9.05
CA ALA A 200 -6.48 1.11 9.48
C ALA A 200 -7.86 1.33 8.86
N ALA A 201 -8.62 0.26 8.75
CA ALA A 201 -10.01 0.28 8.36
C ALA A 201 -10.80 -0.75 9.18
N VAL A 202 -12.01 -0.36 9.58
CA VAL A 202 -13.01 -1.28 10.09
C VAL A 202 -13.89 -1.74 8.92
N LEU A 203 -13.99 -3.04 8.71
CA LEU A 203 -14.84 -3.62 7.68
C LEU A 203 -16.03 -4.32 8.37
N VAL A 204 -17.20 -4.16 7.79
CA VAL A 204 -18.43 -4.74 8.33
C VAL A 204 -19.22 -5.43 7.21
N SER A 205 -19.98 -6.49 7.56
CA SER A 205 -20.94 -7.07 6.64
C SER A 205 -22.07 -6.07 6.36
N GLU A 206 -22.72 -6.18 5.21
CA GLU A 206 -23.85 -5.32 4.86
C GLU A 206 -25.00 -5.46 5.89
N LYS A 207 -25.23 -6.68 6.37
CA LYS A 207 -26.20 -6.95 7.43
C LYS A 207 -25.86 -6.16 8.69
N LYS A 208 -24.62 -6.28 9.15
CA LYS A 208 -24.15 -5.62 10.38
C LYS A 208 -24.12 -4.11 10.27
N ALA A 209 -23.75 -3.58 9.11
CA ALA A 209 -23.79 -2.14 8.84
C ALA A 209 -25.22 -1.58 8.98
N LYS A 210 -26.24 -2.30 8.50
CA LYS A 210 -27.64 -1.93 8.64
C LYS A 210 -28.09 -2.01 10.10
N GLU A 211 -27.75 -3.07 10.82
CA GLU A 211 -28.06 -3.24 12.25
C GLU A 211 -27.47 -2.11 13.11
N LEU A 212 -26.25 -1.69 12.79
CA LEU A 212 -25.54 -0.60 13.47
C LEU A 212 -25.93 0.80 13.00
N GLY A 213 -26.78 0.92 11.97
CA GLY A 213 -27.20 2.21 11.42
C GLY A 213 -26.07 3.02 10.79
N MET A 214 -25.07 2.39 10.20
CA MET A 214 -23.89 3.05 9.64
C MET A 214 -24.22 3.80 8.34
N GLN A 215 -24.51 5.10 8.45
CA GLN A 215 -24.88 5.94 7.30
C GLN A 215 -23.68 6.34 6.40
N ARG A 216 -22.47 6.36 6.95
CA ARG A 216 -21.24 6.77 6.25
C ARG A 216 -20.45 5.60 5.65
N ALA A 217 -20.95 4.37 5.79
CA ALA A 217 -20.25 3.21 5.28
C ALA A 217 -20.14 3.22 3.75
N VAL A 218 -18.93 2.90 3.25
CA VAL A 218 -18.64 2.79 1.81
C VAL A 218 -18.63 1.33 1.43
N ARG A 219 -19.39 0.96 0.38
CA ARG A 219 -19.45 -0.41 -0.10
C ARG A 219 -18.23 -0.76 -0.93
N ILE A 220 -17.53 -1.84 -0.55
CA ILE A 220 -16.42 -2.40 -1.34
C ILE A 220 -17.03 -3.29 -2.43
N LYS A 221 -16.92 -2.87 -3.68
CA LYS A 221 -17.45 -3.60 -4.84
C LYS A 221 -16.50 -4.68 -5.33
N ALA A 222 -15.20 -4.41 -5.35
CA ALA A 222 -14.16 -5.33 -5.77
C ALA A 222 -12.92 -5.18 -4.90
N SER A 223 -12.23 -6.27 -4.64
CA SER A 223 -10.90 -6.30 -4.03
C SER A 223 -10.17 -7.50 -4.63
N VAL A 224 -9.29 -7.24 -5.59
CA VAL A 224 -8.55 -8.27 -6.33
C VAL A 224 -7.08 -8.27 -5.98
N MET A 225 -6.46 -9.41 -6.10
CA MET A 225 -5.02 -9.59 -5.92
C MET A 225 -4.51 -10.54 -7.00
N THR A 226 -3.48 -10.12 -7.70
CA THR A 226 -2.86 -10.88 -8.78
C THR A 226 -1.36 -10.97 -8.58
N SER A 227 -0.74 -11.92 -9.25
CA SER A 227 0.71 -12.02 -9.40
C SER A 227 1.06 -12.02 -10.88
N ASP A 228 2.31 -11.76 -11.21
CA ASP A 228 2.78 -11.79 -12.57
C ASP A 228 2.63 -13.21 -13.14
N PRO A 229 1.92 -13.36 -14.29
CA PRO A 229 1.87 -14.62 -14.99
C PRO A 229 3.22 -14.92 -15.66
N PHE A 230 3.54 -16.20 -15.83
CA PHE A 230 4.64 -16.54 -16.70
C PHE A 230 4.32 -16.05 -18.13
N GLN A 231 5.22 -15.28 -18.67
CA GLN A 231 5.18 -14.83 -20.07
C GLN A 231 6.55 -15.08 -20.68
N GLU A 232 6.57 -15.52 -21.94
CA GLU A 232 7.81 -15.52 -22.71
C GLU A 232 8.25 -14.04 -22.82
N ARG A 233 9.39 -13.75 -22.25
CA ARG A 233 9.89 -12.36 -22.15
C ARG A 233 10.91 -12.13 -23.24
N ASP A 234 10.78 -10.99 -23.91
CA ASP A 234 11.85 -10.46 -24.73
C ASP A 234 13.06 -10.15 -23.83
N LEU A 235 14.27 -10.44 -24.32
CA LEU A 235 15.52 -10.33 -23.53
C LEU A 235 15.80 -8.90 -23.06
N VAL A 236 15.11 -7.90 -23.61
CA VAL A 236 15.44 -6.50 -23.37
C VAL A 236 14.67 -5.91 -22.18
N MET A 237 13.37 -6.13 -22.06
CA MET A 237 12.58 -5.59 -20.94
C MET A 237 11.34 -6.45 -20.64
N PRO A 238 11.11 -6.85 -19.39
CA PRO A 238 9.86 -7.48 -19.00
C PRO A 238 8.73 -6.45 -19.03
N ASP A 239 7.53 -6.88 -19.47
CA ASP A 239 6.32 -6.08 -19.29
C ASP A 239 5.92 -6.04 -17.81
N VAL A 240 6.34 -4.98 -17.12
CA VAL A 240 6.05 -4.77 -15.69
C VAL A 240 4.58 -4.42 -15.40
N ASN A 241 3.77 -4.22 -16.44
CA ASN A 241 2.37 -3.87 -16.29
C ASN A 241 1.40 -5.07 -16.37
N SER A 242 1.90 -6.28 -16.62
CA SER A 242 1.07 -7.48 -16.77
C SER A 242 0.19 -7.74 -15.55
N CYS A 243 0.76 -7.67 -14.36
CA CYS A 243 0.05 -7.81 -13.08
C CYS A 243 -1.05 -6.74 -12.92
N THR A 244 -0.73 -5.49 -13.18
CA THR A 244 -1.68 -4.37 -13.07
C THR A 244 -2.83 -4.50 -14.08
N ARG A 245 -2.55 -4.86 -15.34
CA ARG A 245 -3.58 -5.07 -16.36
C ARG A 245 -4.52 -6.21 -15.96
N LYS A 246 -3.98 -7.32 -15.49
CA LYS A 246 -4.78 -8.44 -15.02
C LYS A 246 -5.67 -8.04 -13.84
N ALA A 247 -5.11 -7.38 -12.83
CA ALA A 247 -5.87 -6.90 -11.68
C ALA A 247 -6.98 -5.92 -12.08
N ALA A 248 -6.70 -5.01 -13.01
CA ALA A 248 -7.69 -4.06 -13.52
C ALA A 248 -8.83 -4.77 -14.26
N ALA A 249 -8.51 -5.72 -15.14
CA ALA A 249 -9.53 -6.50 -15.85
C ALA A 249 -10.45 -7.24 -14.87
N GLU A 250 -9.88 -7.98 -13.92
CA GLU A 250 -10.66 -8.70 -12.92
C GLU A 250 -11.50 -7.75 -12.04
N ALA A 251 -10.98 -6.58 -11.69
CA ALA A 251 -11.73 -5.60 -10.89
C ALA A 251 -12.91 -5.01 -11.68
N TYR A 252 -12.70 -4.66 -12.94
CA TYR A 252 -13.77 -4.14 -13.80
C TYR A 252 -14.81 -5.20 -14.11
N ASP A 253 -14.43 -6.46 -14.32
CA ASP A 253 -15.38 -7.56 -14.50
C ASP A 253 -16.28 -7.72 -13.27
N CYS A 254 -15.73 -7.62 -12.04
CA CYS A 254 -16.53 -7.60 -10.82
C CYS A 254 -17.50 -6.41 -10.74
N LEU A 255 -17.19 -5.27 -11.34
CA LEU A 255 -18.03 -4.06 -11.31
C LEU A 255 -19.15 -4.10 -12.35
N LEU A 256 -18.93 -4.71 -13.51
CA LEU A 256 -19.87 -4.72 -14.64
C LEU A 256 -21.03 -5.70 -14.42
N TYR A 257 -20.87 -6.70 -13.56
CA TYR A 257 -21.87 -7.74 -13.30
C TYR A 257 -22.55 -7.61 -11.92
N THR A 258 -22.40 -6.51 -11.24
CA THR A 258 -23.07 -6.18 -9.97
C THR A 258 -23.92 -4.93 -10.08
#